data_b34b4389f514a6115bdb4d1467882bf7
#
_entry.id   b34b4389f514a6115bdb4d1467882bf7
#
_cell.length_a   1.000
_cell.length_b   1.000
_cell.length_c   1.000
_cell.angle_alpha   90.00
_cell.angle_beta   90.00
_cell.angle_gamma   90.00
#
_symmetry.space_group_name_H-M   'P 1'
#
loop_
_entity.id
_entity.type
_entity.pdbx_description
1 polymer ?
#
loop_
_entity_poly.entity_id
_entity_poly.type
_entity_poly.pdbx_seq_one_letter_code
_entity_poly.pdbx_strand_id
1 'polypeptide(L)'
;MKYEKGDIWFLGNCRGGIVVVTTNLVLKQNGDAVMGAGIAKDAALRCPELPSLLGRHIRVWGEKPFLYKDMICLPTKFDWRKNSDIDLIERGCKELVWLDYVMRNSGVSKPIFLPRLGCGLGGLNWERQVRPVVDAHLIGDQFILVEQA
;
A
#
# COMPACT_ATOMS: atom_id res chain seq x y z
N MET A 1 2.61 9.83 -12.79
CA MET A 1 1.52 9.47 -11.86
C MET A 1 0.37 10.43 -12.03
N LYS A 2 -0.85 9.93 -11.96
CA LYS A 2 -2.08 10.74 -12.00
C LYS A 2 -2.61 10.97 -10.59
N TYR A 3 -3.43 12.00 -10.45
CA TYR A 3 -4.07 12.38 -9.18
C TYR A 3 -5.58 12.43 -9.38
N GLU A 4 -6.32 11.75 -8.51
CA GLU A 4 -7.79 11.72 -8.55
C GLU A 4 -8.37 11.87 -7.15
N LYS A 5 -9.62 12.32 -7.07
CA LYS A 5 -10.41 12.34 -5.82
C LYS A 5 -11.49 11.28 -5.88
N GLY A 6 -11.75 10.63 -4.76
CA GLY A 6 -12.80 9.64 -4.66
C GLY A 6 -12.55 8.59 -3.59
N ASP A 7 -13.34 7.53 -3.67
CA ASP A 7 -13.17 6.35 -2.83
C ASP A 7 -12.24 5.37 -3.54
N ILE A 8 -11.13 5.04 -2.92
CA ILE A 8 -10.09 4.19 -3.52
C ILE A 8 -10.60 2.78 -3.83
N TRP A 9 -11.47 2.23 -2.99
CA TRP A 9 -12.03 0.89 -3.20
C TRP A 9 -13.01 0.88 -4.37
N PHE A 10 -13.84 1.89 -4.45
CA PHE A 10 -14.78 2.04 -5.57
C PHE A 10 -14.04 2.21 -6.90
N LEU A 11 -13.04 3.09 -6.94
CA LEU A 11 -12.24 3.32 -8.15
C LEU A 11 -11.49 2.07 -8.58
N GLY A 12 -10.85 1.39 -7.64
CA GLY A 12 -10.14 0.14 -7.91
C GLY A 12 -11.05 -0.93 -8.49
N ASN A 13 -12.21 -1.12 -7.88
CA ASN A 13 -13.18 -2.12 -8.36
C ASN A 13 -13.74 -1.78 -9.74
N CYS A 14 -14.15 -0.52 -9.96
CA CYS A 14 -14.74 -0.11 -11.22
C CYS A 14 -13.78 -0.18 -12.41
N ARG A 15 -12.49 0.04 -12.18
CA ARG A 15 -11.47 0.06 -13.24
C ARG A 15 -10.64 -1.22 -13.32
N GLY A 16 -11.01 -2.25 -12.58
CA GLY A 16 -10.26 -3.51 -12.56
C GLY A 16 -8.83 -3.31 -12.10
N GLY A 17 -8.61 -2.42 -11.12
CA GLY A 17 -7.29 -2.04 -10.65
C GLY A 17 -6.85 -2.74 -9.38
N ILE A 18 -5.67 -2.40 -8.95
CA ILE A 18 -5.06 -2.86 -7.71
C ILE A 18 -5.07 -1.70 -6.71
N VAL A 19 -5.47 -1.98 -5.47
CA VAL A 19 -5.47 -1.00 -4.38
C VAL A 19 -4.26 -1.24 -3.49
N VAL A 20 -3.45 -0.21 -3.28
CA VAL A 20 -2.34 -0.25 -2.33
C VAL A 20 -2.88 0.01 -0.93
N VAL A 21 -2.62 -0.94 -0.03
CA VAL A 21 -3.03 -0.91 1.37
C VAL A 21 -1.81 -0.64 2.23
N THR A 22 -1.78 0.50 2.90
CA THR A 22 -0.67 0.82 3.82
C THR A 22 -0.78 0.00 5.09
N THR A 23 0.33 -0.58 5.52
CA THR A 23 0.38 -1.51 6.65
C THR A 23 1.55 -1.19 7.58
N ASN A 24 1.68 -1.96 8.65
CA ASN A 24 2.83 -1.96 9.54
C ASN A 24 3.46 -3.36 9.58
N LEU A 25 4.51 -3.54 10.37
CA LEU A 25 5.27 -4.79 10.43
C LEU A 25 5.11 -5.54 11.76
N VAL A 26 4.14 -5.15 12.58
CA VAL A 26 3.90 -5.81 13.87
C VAL A 26 3.04 -7.05 13.68
N LEU A 27 3.43 -8.13 14.33
CA LEU A 27 2.65 -9.37 14.39
C LEU A 27 2.04 -9.55 15.77
N LYS A 28 0.79 -10.04 15.80
CA LYS A 28 0.16 -10.49 17.03
C LYS A 28 0.78 -11.80 17.52
N GLN A 29 0.45 -12.20 18.74
CA GLN A 29 0.94 -13.49 19.28
C GLN A 29 0.57 -14.69 18.42
N ASN A 30 -0.62 -14.66 17.79
CA ASN A 30 -1.06 -15.72 16.89
C ASN A 30 -0.39 -15.67 15.50
N GLY A 31 0.46 -14.70 15.24
CA GLY A 31 1.15 -14.54 13.97
C GLY A 31 0.42 -13.67 12.94
N ASP A 32 -0.79 -13.21 13.22
CA ASP A 32 -1.53 -12.33 12.32
C ASP A 32 -0.91 -10.93 12.29
N ALA A 33 -0.95 -10.27 11.14
CA ALA A 33 -0.60 -8.87 11.04
C ALA A 33 -1.59 -7.99 11.80
N VAL A 34 -1.10 -6.89 12.39
CA VAL A 34 -1.97 -5.90 13.03
C VAL A 34 -2.58 -5.00 11.96
N MET A 35 -3.87 -5.12 11.75
CA MET A 35 -4.63 -4.37 10.74
C MET A 35 -5.87 -3.73 11.38
N GLY A 36 -5.68 -2.93 12.41
CA GLY A 36 -6.75 -2.45 13.29
C GLY A 36 -7.26 -1.05 13.00
N ALA A 37 -6.72 -0.32 12.02
CA ALA A 37 -7.11 1.06 11.75
C ALA A 37 -6.92 1.40 10.27
N GLY A 38 -7.61 2.45 9.82
CA GLY A 38 -7.49 3.02 8.48
C GLY A 38 -7.76 2.03 7.36
N ILE A 39 -7.05 2.19 6.26
CA ILE A 39 -7.22 1.35 5.07
C ILE A 39 -6.87 -0.12 5.33
N ALA A 40 -5.96 -0.39 6.25
CA ALA A 40 -5.62 -1.77 6.64
C ALA A 40 -6.83 -2.47 7.28
N LYS A 41 -7.56 -1.77 8.16
CA LYS A 41 -8.80 -2.30 8.74
C LYS A 41 -9.84 -2.56 7.67
N ASP A 42 -10.02 -1.65 6.73
CA ASP A 42 -10.95 -1.82 5.62
C ASP A 42 -10.59 -3.06 4.79
N ALA A 43 -9.31 -3.25 4.50
CA ALA A 43 -8.82 -4.40 3.76
C ALA A 43 -9.09 -5.72 4.52
N ALA A 44 -8.84 -5.75 5.82
CA ALA A 44 -9.08 -6.92 6.66
C ALA A 44 -10.58 -7.27 6.75
N LEU A 45 -11.45 -6.26 6.77
CA LEU A 45 -12.90 -6.49 6.75
C LEU A 45 -13.37 -7.04 5.40
N ARG A 46 -12.78 -6.57 4.29
CA ARG A 46 -13.09 -7.06 2.94
C ARG A 46 -12.54 -8.47 2.69
N CYS A 47 -11.43 -8.79 3.32
CA CYS A 47 -10.71 -10.05 3.13
C CYS A 47 -10.27 -10.59 4.50
N PRO A 48 -11.14 -11.35 5.21
CA PRO A 48 -10.86 -11.77 6.58
C PRO A 48 -9.62 -12.65 6.75
N GLU A 49 -9.18 -13.33 5.70
CA GLU A 49 -7.97 -14.15 5.71
C GLU A 49 -6.68 -13.32 5.58
N LEU A 50 -6.79 -12.05 5.20
CA LEU A 50 -5.63 -11.21 4.89
C LEU A 50 -4.66 -11.04 6.08
N PRO A 51 -5.11 -10.77 7.31
CA PRO A 51 -4.18 -10.63 8.44
C PRO A 51 -3.30 -11.85 8.66
N SER A 52 -3.83 -13.05 8.51
CA SER A 52 -3.07 -14.30 8.64
C SER A 52 -2.05 -14.45 7.51
N LEU A 53 -2.47 -14.21 6.28
CA LEU A 53 -1.60 -14.33 5.12
C LEU A 53 -0.51 -13.27 5.10
N LEU A 54 -0.83 -12.03 5.43
CA LEU A 54 0.15 -10.96 5.54
C LEU A 54 1.14 -11.24 6.67
N GLY A 55 0.67 -11.78 7.79
CA GLY A 55 1.53 -12.18 8.89
C GLY A 55 2.59 -13.19 8.48
N ARG A 56 2.20 -14.20 7.71
CA ARG A 56 3.14 -15.18 7.14
C ARG A 56 4.13 -14.54 6.19
N HIS A 57 3.67 -13.64 5.34
CA HIS A 57 4.52 -12.92 4.41
C HIS A 57 5.56 -12.08 5.13
N ILE A 58 5.15 -11.32 6.14
CA ILE A 58 6.06 -10.50 6.95
C ILE A 58 7.14 -11.36 7.62
N ARG A 59 6.74 -12.51 8.16
CA ARG A 59 7.68 -13.42 8.82
C ARG A 59 8.77 -13.93 7.90
N VAL A 60 8.46 -14.17 6.63
CA VAL A 60 9.39 -14.72 5.64
C VAL A 60 10.11 -13.62 4.86
N TRP A 61 9.39 -12.56 4.46
CA TRP A 61 9.89 -11.56 3.51
C TRP A 61 10.11 -10.18 4.13
N GLY A 62 9.72 -9.99 5.40
CA GLY A 62 9.90 -8.72 6.11
C GLY A 62 9.11 -7.58 5.47
N GLU A 63 9.81 -6.53 5.07
CA GLU A 63 9.20 -5.30 4.56
C GLU A 63 8.80 -5.36 3.07
N LYS A 64 8.97 -6.47 2.39
CA LYS A 64 8.56 -6.61 0.99
C LYS A 64 7.05 -6.44 0.84
N PRO A 65 6.58 -5.71 -0.17
CA PRO A 65 5.15 -5.61 -0.44
C PRO A 65 4.53 -6.98 -0.71
N PHE A 66 3.26 -7.12 -0.35
CA PHE A 66 2.52 -8.37 -0.51
C PHE A 66 1.34 -8.18 -1.45
N LEU A 67 1.45 -8.80 -2.63
CA LEU A 67 0.37 -8.84 -3.61
C LEU A 67 -0.57 -10.00 -3.27
N TYR A 68 -1.83 -9.68 -2.99
CA TYR A 68 -2.86 -10.67 -2.73
C TYR A 68 -4.18 -10.22 -3.35
N LYS A 69 -4.71 -11.02 -4.28
CA LYS A 69 -5.89 -10.63 -5.08
C LYS A 69 -5.62 -9.27 -5.75
N ASP A 70 -6.53 -8.33 -5.62
CA ASP A 70 -6.41 -6.99 -6.19
C ASP A 70 -5.89 -5.97 -5.18
N MET A 71 -5.05 -6.42 -4.23
CA MET A 71 -4.45 -5.57 -3.22
C MET A 71 -2.93 -5.76 -3.17
N ILE A 72 -2.22 -4.67 -2.90
CA ILE A 72 -0.80 -4.72 -2.54
C ILE A 72 -0.67 -4.10 -1.14
N CYS A 73 -0.33 -4.93 -0.16
CA CYS A 73 -0.01 -4.46 1.18
C CYS A 73 1.41 -3.89 1.17
N LEU A 74 1.52 -2.60 1.51
CA LEU A 74 2.77 -1.85 1.46
C LEU A 74 3.08 -1.30 2.85
N PRO A 75 4.14 -1.78 3.52
CA PRO A 75 4.46 -1.28 4.85
C PRO A 75 4.97 0.17 4.78
N THR A 76 4.38 1.01 5.62
CA THR A 76 4.78 2.41 5.79
C THR A 76 5.25 2.71 7.20
N LYS A 77 5.03 1.78 8.15
CA LYS A 77 5.42 1.85 9.55
C LYS A 77 6.10 0.55 9.97
N PHE A 78 7.13 0.66 10.78
CA PHE A 78 7.68 -0.50 11.49
C PHE A 78 6.75 -0.94 12.62
N ASP A 79 6.09 0.02 13.28
CA ASP A 79 5.20 -0.22 14.41
C ASP A 79 3.99 0.72 14.29
N TRP A 80 2.76 0.17 14.46
CA TRP A 80 1.53 0.94 14.34
C TRP A 80 1.40 2.06 15.37
N ARG A 81 2.15 2.00 16.48
CA ARG A 81 2.18 3.00 17.55
C ARG A 81 3.05 4.21 17.22
N LYS A 82 3.86 4.12 16.16
CA LYS A 82 4.80 5.16 15.75
C LYS A 82 4.34 5.82 14.46
N ASN A 83 4.98 6.94 14.13
CA ASN A 83 4.77 7.58 12.83
C ASN A 83 5.31 6.70 11.71
N SER A 84 4.81 6.93 10.50
CA SER A 84 5.37 6.32 9.29
C SER A 84 6.82 6.75 9.07
N ASP A 85 7.56 5.91 8.38
CA ASP A 85 8.98 6.09 8.10
C ASP A 85 9.16 6.38 6.61
N ILE A 86 9.75 7.54 6.29
CA ILE A 86 9.89 7.97 4.89
C ILE A 86 10.84 7.07 4.10
N ASP A 87 11.88 6.53 4.72
CA ASP A 87 12.81 5.65 4.03
C ASP A 87 12.16 4.29 3.72
N LEU A 88 11.32 3.80 4.60
CA LEU A 88 10.51 2.60 4.36
C LEU A 88 9.54 2.83 3.21
N ILE A 89 8.89 3.99 3.16
CA ILE A 89 8.00 4.38 2.06
C ILE A 89 8.78 4.42 0.74
N GLU A 90 9.97 5.01 0.72
CA GLU A 90 10.79 5.08 -0.49
C GLU A 90 11.17 3.69 -0.99
N ARG A 91 11.62 2.80 -0.11
CA ARG A 91 11.91 1.41 -0.48
C ARG A 91 10.67 0.71 -1.01
N GLY A 92 9.52 0.97 -0.38
CA GLY A 92 8.23 0.44 -0.85
C GLY A 92 7.86 0.92 -2.24
N CYS A 93 8.08 2.18 -2.56
CA CYS A 93 7.84 2.72 -3.90
C CYS A 93 8.71 2.03 -4.95
N LYS A 94 9.98 1.79 -4.66
CA LYS A 94 10.88 1.06 -5.56
C LYS A 94 10.40 -0.36 -5.81
N GLU A 95 9.98 -1.06 -4.77
CA GLU A 95 9.40 -2.41 -4.90
C GLU A 95 8.09 -2.40 -5.68
N LEU A 96 7.27 -1.38 -5.50
CA LEU A 96 6.02 -1.23 -6.23
C LEU A 96 6.25 -1.08 -7.74
N VAL A 97 7.25 -0.29 -8.12
CA VAL A 97 7.67 -0.15 -9.53
C VAL A 97 8.12 -1.50 -10.09
N TRP A 98 8.88 -2.27 -9.32
CA TRP A 98 9.32 -3.61 -9.70
C TRP A 98 8.15 -4.57 -9.88
N LEU A 99 7.20 -4.58 -8.96
CA LEU A 99 6.00 -5.42 -9.07
C LEU A 99 5.18 -5.07 -10.32
N ASP A 100 4.99 -3.79 -10.60
CA ASP A 100 4.29 -3.34 -11.80
C ASP A 100 5.00 -3.83 -13.07
N TYR A 101 6.31 -3.71 -13.11
CA TYR A 101 7.13 -4.19 -14.22
C TYR A 101 6.97 -5.70 -14.44
N VAL A 102 7.06 -6.48 -13.38
CA VAL A 102 6.91 -7.94 -13.46
C VAL A 102 5.51 -8.32 -13.95
N MET A 103 4.47 -7.70 -13.41
CA MET A 103 3.09 -7.96 -13.82
C MET A 103 2.88 -7.63 -15.29
N ARG A 104 3.35 -6.49 -15.76
CA ARG A 104 3.21 -6.06 -17.16
C ARG A 104 3.92 -7.02 -18.12
N ASN A 105 5.11 -7.48 -17.77
CA ASN A 105 5.84 -8.47 -18.55
C ASN A 105 5.17 -9.86 -18.57
N SER A 106 4.32 -10.11 -17.59
CA SER A 106 3.52 -11.35 -17.51
C SER A 106 2.14 -11.19 -18.14
N GLY A 107 1.87 -10.07 -18.81
CA GLY A 107 0.60 -9.79 -19.47
C GLY A 107 -0.47 -9.20 -18.57
N VAL A 108 -0.14 -8.81 -17.35
CA VAL A 108 -1.07 -8.17 -16.41
C VAL A 108 -0.82 -6.66 -16.40
N SER A 109 -1.74 -5.89 -17.01
CA SER A 109 -1.67 -4.44 -17.10
C SER A 109 -2.88 -3.83 -16.40
N LYS A 110 -2.71 -3.48 -15.12
CA LYS A 110 -3.77 -2.92 -14.28
C LYS A 110 -3.34 -1.58 -13.71
N PRO A 111 -4.26 -0.60 -13.57
CA PRO A 111 -3.97 0.61 -12.82
C PRO A 111 -3.74 0.28 -11.34
N ILE A 112 -2.85 1.03 -10.72
CA ILE A 112 -2.50 0.87 -9.31
C ILE A 112 -2.91 2.14 -8.57
N PHE A 113 -3.87 2.01 -7.68
CA PHE A 113 -4.43 3.10 -6.89
C PHE A 113 -3.75 3.17 -5.53
N LEU A 114 -3.23 4.35 -5.18
CA LEU A 114 -2.52 4.56 -3.92
C LEU A 114 -3.21 5.63 -3.08
N PRO A 115 -3.29 5.47 -1.76
CA PRO A 115 -3.60 6.57 -0.88
C PRO A 115 -2.37 7.46 -0.69
N ARG A 116 -2.51 8.57 0.04
CA ARG A 116 -1.37 9.38 0.50
C ARG A 116 -0.58 8.59 1.54
N LEU A 117 0.47 7.92 1.09
CA LEU A 117 1.26 6.99 1.90
C LEU A 117 1.78 7.67 3.17
N GLY A 118 1.47 7.10 4.33
CA GLY A 118 1.99 7.54 5.60
C GLY A 118 1.46 8.87 6.14
N CYS A 119 0.42 9.45 5.54
CA CYS A 119 -0.02 10.82 5.87
C CYS A 119 -1.25 10.92 6.75
N GLY A 120 -2.08 9.90 6.85
CA GLY A 120 -3.22 9.89 7.77
C GLY A 120 -2.74 9.63 9.19
N LEU A 121 -3.02 8.46 9.71
CA LEU A 121 -2.53 8.00 11.01
C LEU A 121 -0.99 7.90 11.07
N GLY A 122 -0.34 7.92 9.92
CA GLY A 122 1.11 7.87 9.83
C GLY A 122 1.83 9.15 10.23
N GLY A 123 1.14 10.27 10.27
CA GLY A 123 1.66 11.54 10.80
C GLY A 123 2.65 12.29 9.91
N LEU A 124 2.94 11.81 8.69
CA LEU A 124 3.83 12.51 7.77
C LEU A 124 3.08 13.61 7.00
N ASN A 125 3.83 14.63 6.58
CA ASN A 125 3.31 15.70 5.74
C ASN A 125 3.38 15.30 4.27
N TRP A 126 2.23 15.29 3.60
CA TRP A 126 2.15 14.87 2.19
C TRP A 126 3.00 15.76 1.28
N GLU A 127 2.79 17.08 1.31
CA GLU A 127 3.45 18.00 0.38
C GLU A 127 4.95 18.09 0.61
N ARG A 128 5.39 18.07 1.86
CA ARG A 128 6.79 18.30 2.22
C ARG A 128 7.63 17.03 2.24
N GLN A 129 7.06 15.92 2.69
CA GLN A 129 7.83 14.70 2.96
C GLN A 129 7.55 13.57 1.97
N VAL A 130 6.30 13.28 1.68
CA VAL A 130 5.90 12.07 0.97
C VAL A 130 5.78 12.30 -0.53
N ARG A 131 5.08 13.34 -0.95
CA ARG A 131 4.87 13.62 -2.37
C ARG A 131 6.16 13.68 -3.18
N PRO A 132 7.23 14.35 -2.72
CA PRO A 132 8.49 14.38 -3.48
C PRO A 132 9.07 12.99 -3.73
N VAL A 133 8.97 12.08 -2.77
CA VAL A 133 9.44 10.70 -2.88
C VAL A 133 8.57 9.91 -3.85
N VAL A 134 7.26 9.99 -3.68
CA VAL A 134 6.30 9.27 -4.52
C VAL A 134 6.39 9.73 -5.97
N ASP A 135 6.42 11.04 -6.22
CA ASP A 135 6.55 11.59 -7.57
C ASP A 135 7.88 11.22 -8.24
N ALA A 136 8.94 11.09 -7.46
CA ALA A 136 10.26 10.72 -7.99
C ALA A 136 10.32 9.26 -8.46
N HIS A 137 9.57 8.37 -7.82
CA HIS A 137 9.66 6.92 -8.10
C HIS A 137 8.50 6.39 -8.93
N LEU A 138 7.27 6.85 -8.67
CA LEU A 138 6.08 6.33 -9.34
C LEU A 138 5.78 7.10 -10.62
N ILE A 139 6.54 6.80 -11.66
CA ILE A 139 6.43 7.44 -12.96
C ILE A 139 5.54 6.57 -13.86
N GLY A 140 4.63 7.22 -14.56
CA GLY A 140 3.71 6.57 -15.48
C GLY A 140 2.26 6.68 -15.02
N ASP A 141 1.36 6.68 -15.99
CA ASP A 141 -0.07 6.92 -15.76
C ASP A 141 -0.79 5.72 -15.12
N GLN A 142 -0.13 4.59 -15.02
CA GLN A 142 -0.66 3.42 -14.32
C GLN A 142 -0.75 3.62 -12.81
N PHE A 143 0.07 4.53 -12.25
CA PHE A 143 0.01 4.88 -10.83
C PHE A 143 -0.96 6.04 -10.64
N ILE A 144 -1.97 5.85 -9.82
CA ILE A 144 -3.03 6.82 -9.58
C ILE A 144 -3.14 7.08 -8.08
N LEU A 145 -2.76 8.28 -7.67
CA LEU A 145 -2.92 8.69 -6.29
C LEU A 145 -4.36 9.15 -6.07
N VAL A 146 -5.00 8.58 -5.07
CA VAL A 146 -6.38 8.90 -4.73
C VAL A 146 -6.42 9.70 -3.44
N GLU A 147 -6.91 10.92 -3.53
CA GLU A 147 -7.26 11.74 -2.38
C GLU A 147 -8.71 11.44 -2.03
N GLN A 148 -8.96 11.11 -0.79
CA GLN A 148 -10.31 10.85 -0.34
C GLN A 148 -11.18 12.10 -0.47
N ALA A 149 -12.32 11.92 -1.08
CA ALA A 149 -13.26 13.01 -1.29
C ALA A 149 -13.91 13.46 0.02
#